data_9daae9de3a7db0b422c8b6973633242b
#
_entry.id   9daae9de3a7db0b422c8b6973633242b
#
_cell.length_a   1.000
_cell.length_b   1.000
_cell.length_c   1.000
_cell.angle_alpha   90.00
_cell.angle_beta   90.00
_cell.angle_gamma   90.00
#
_symmetry.space_group_name_H-M   'P 1'
#
loop_
_entity.id
_entity.type
_entity.pdbx_description
1 polymer ?
#
loop_
_entity_poly.entity_id
_entity_poly.type
_entity_poly.pdbx_seq_one_letter_code
_entity_poly.pdbx_strand_id
1 'polypeptide(L)'
;RDPEMSRGLGDVYKRQIINMIKQLKPAAALLAGLLFLAGCGRTATDAEENSDEIIEPNLLYGIPADNYRLEQQIIDRGETLGQILNRYGVSAAQIDQLDKASKDVFPLRNIRAGRSYTAFIHEDSLNAPHLDYLVYEQSISQYVVFRLADDSISVTKGEKEYEIRRQKKTATIDSSLWEAIVGAGMPASLAAEMEDIYQSTISFFSIQKGDNFTVIYDERYIDTLPAGIGRIWGAKFNYGGKTYYAIPFRQGNKIAYWDQDGNSLRKLMLITPLKYTRISSRFTYSRLHPIYKTYRAHTGVDFAAPKGTPVHAVADGTVIFKGWGGGGGNTLKIKHNNGFMTGYLHLSGYAKGIRQGSRVSQGQLIGYVGSTGASTGPHLDYRVWRNGKPIDPLKIPQEPGEPIHKANRAAYEYVRDRIMAELDGEVKEEDKIKQLDSIVLTPSKTADSLVFSSKL
;
A
#
# COMPACT_ATOMS: atom_id res chain seq x y z
N ARG A 1 31.95 -3.49 1.57
CA ARG A 1 30.69 -2.92 0.99
C ARG A 1 30.90 -2.87 -0.49
N ASP A 2 30.33 -3.82 -1.19
CA ASP A 2 30.56 -4.03 -2.60
C ASP A 2 29.62 -3.15 -3.44
N PRO A 3 30.17 -2.32 -4.35
CA PRO A 3 29.36 -1.48 -5.25
C PRO A 3 28.76 -2.24 -6.45
N GLU A 4 29.01 -3.54 -6.61
CA GLU A 4 28.61 -4.29 -7.80
C GLU A 4 27.18 -4.84 -7.80
N MET A 5 26.50 -4.90 -6.65
CA MET A 5 25.14 -5.45 -6.59
C MET A 5 24.04 -4.51 -7.12
N SER A 6 24.34 -3.23 -7.36
CA SER A 6 23.35 -2.26 -7.87
C SER A 6 23.31 -2.17 -9.41
N ARG A 7 24.29 -2.73 -10.11
CA ARG A 7 24.38 -2.67 -11.58
C ARG A 7 23.60 -3.78 -12.31
N GLY A 8 23.30 -4.88 -11.65
CA GLY A 8 22.72 -6.07 -12.30
C GLY A 8 21.23 -5.99 -12.64
N LEU A 9 20.42 -5.28 -11.84
CA LEU A 9 18.96 -5.25 -12.06
C LEU A 9 18.52 -4.37 -13.23
N GLY A 10 19.22 -3.27 -13.49
CA GLY A 10 18.91 -2.38 -14.61
C GLY A 10 19.21 -3.01 -15.98
N ASP A 11 20.24 -3.82 -16.07
CA ASP A 11 20.65 -4.45 -17.33
C ASP A 11 19.82 -5.70 -17.68
N VAL A 12 19.32 -6.42 -16.70
CA VAL A 12 18.39 -7.55 -16.91
C VAL A 12 17.05 -7.03 -17.44
N TYR A 13 16.56 -5.91 -16.91
CA TYR A 13 15.31 -5.30 -17.35
C TYR A 13 15.43 -4.73 -18.78
N LYS A 14 16.53 -4.08 -19.12
CA LYS A 14 16.81 -3.60 -20.49
C LYS A 14 16.87 -4.73 -21.50
N ARG A 15 17.51 -5.85 -21.17
CA ARG A 15 17.61 -7.01 -22.08
C ARG A 15 16.25 -7.69 -22.29
N GLN A 16 15.40 -7.76 -21.28
CA GLN A 16 14.04 -8.31 -21.42
C GLN A 16 13.16 -7.46 -22.33
N ILE A 17 13.17 -6.13 -22.17
CA ILE A 17 12.40 -5.21 -23.01
C ILE A 17 12.90 -5.23 -24.47
N ILE A 18 14.21 -5.23 -24.71
CA ILE A 18 14.77 -5.28 -26.05
C ILE A 18 14.48 -6.62 -26.75
N ASN A 19 14.46 -7.73 -26.02
CA ASN A 19 14.11 -9.04 -26.58
C ASN A 19 12.62 -9.15 -26.88
N MET A 20 11.75 -8.54 -26.10
CA MET A 20 10.30 -8.53 -26.33
C MET A 20 9.93 -7.70 -27.59
N ILE A 21 10.59 -6.55 -27.80
CA ILE A 21 10.40 -5.71 -28.99
C ILE A 21 10.92 -6.41 -30.27
N LYS A 22 11.91 -7.26 -30.17
CA LYS A 22 12.43 -8.04 -31.32
C LYS A 22 11.56 -9.24 -31.71
N GLN A 23 10.68 -9.70 -30.85
CA GLN A 23 9.78 -10.83 -31.15
C GLN A 23 8.44 -10.41 -31.73
N LEU A 24 8.10 -9.12 -31.71
CA LEU A 24 6.95 -8.55 -32.41
C LEU A 24 7.31 -8.25 -33.87
N LYS A 25 7.50 -9.29 -34.69
CA LYS A 25 7.43 -9.24 -36.15
C LYS A 25 6.13 -9.86 -36.64
N PRO A 26 5.57 -9.34 -37.77
CA PRO A 26 4.14 -9.36 -38.03
C PRO A 26 3.65 -10.72 -38.55
N ALA A 27 2.72 -11.30 -37.83
CA ALA A 27 1.85 -12.35 -38.36
C ALA A 27 0.46 -11.79 -38.63
N ALA A 28 0.39 -10.81 -39.50
CA ALA A 28 -0.87 -10.23 -39.98
C ALA A 28 -0.77 -9.92 -41.47
N ALA A 29 -0.60 -10.97 -42.29
CA ALA A 29 -0.85 -10.92 -43.72
C ALA A 29 -0.93 -12.35 -44.26
N LEU A 30 -2.11 -12.99 -44.16
CA LEU A 30 -2.56 -14.10 -45.05
C LEU A 30 -3.87 -14.67 -44.50
N LEU A 31 -5.00 -14.00 -44.76
CA LEU A 31 -6.31 -14.62 -44.92
C LEU A 31 -7.30 -13.63 -45.53
N ALA A 32 -7.06 -13.26 -46.79
CA ALA A 32 -8.05 -12.61 -47.63
C ALA A 32 -7.95 -13.27 -49.00
N GLY A 33 -8.75 -14.27 -49.22
CA GLY A 33 -8.84 -14.89 -50.53
C GLY A 33 -9.64 -16.19 -50.48
N LEU A 34 -10.80 -16.15 -51.04
CA LEU A 34 -11.75 -17.21 -51.37
C LEU A 34 -13.05 -17.18 -50.56
N LEU A 35 -14.02 -16.50 -51.13
CA LEU A 35 -15.38 -17.03 -51.38
C LEU A 35 -16.21 -15.97 -52.10
N PHE A 36 -16.00 -15.88 -53.41
CA PHE A 36 -17.02 -15.42 -54.35
C PHE A 36 -17.55 -16.67 -55.05
N LEU A 37 -18.84 -16.93 -54.93
CA LEU A 37 -19.72 -17.35 -56.02
C LEU A 37 -21.08 -17.81 -55.47
N ALA A 38 -22.09 -17.23 -56.06
CA ALA A 38 -23.44 -17.74 -56.35
C ALA A 38 -24.55 -17.42 -55.31
N GLY A 39 -25.50 -16.60 -55.81
CA GLY A 39 -26.87 -16.57 -55.27
C GLY A 39 -27.65 -15.34 -55.76
N CYS A 40 -28.26 -15.46 -56.93
CA CYS A 40 -29.24 -14.47 -57.47
C CYS A 40 -30.50 -14.35 -56.63
N GLY A 41 -30.97 -13.09 -56.48
CA GLY A 41 -32.40 -12.73 -56.56
C GLY A 41 -33.11 -12.47 -55.26
N ARG A 42 -33.35 -11.19 -54.93
CA ARG A 42 -34.68 -10.56 -54.80
C ARG A 42 -34.55 -9.15 -54.28
N THR A 43 -35.19 -8.23 -55.03
CA THR A 43 -35.44 -6.85 -54.68
C THR A 43 -36.24 -6.72 -53.39
N ALA A 44 -35.68 -6.05 -52.37
CA ALA A 44 -36.40 -5.41 -51.29
C ALA A 44 -35.71 -4.08 -51.03
N THR A 45 -36.48 -3.02 -51.14
CA THR A 45 -36.11 -1.62 -50.77
C THR A 45 -35.92 -1.61 -49.25
N ASP A 46 -34.69 -1.65 -48.82
CA ASP A 46 -34.34 -1.41 -47.40
C ASP A 46 -33.82 0.03 -47.29
N ALA A 47 -34.51 0.77 -46.42
CA ALA A 47 -34.02 2.03 -45.93
C ALA A 47 -32.69 1.81 -45.26
N GLU A 48 -31.64 2.50 -45.70
CA GLU A 48 -30.37 2.61 -44.96
C GLU A 48 -30.65 3.25 -43.59
N GLU A 49 -30.80 2.41 -42.55
CA GLU A 49 -30.54 2.85 -41.18
C GLU A 49 -29.05 3.18 -41.12
N ASN A 50 -28.73 4.44 -41.22
CA ASN A 50 -27.44 4.98 -40.83
C ASN A 50 -27.31 4.81 -39.34
N SER A 51 -26.81 3.64 -38.89
CA SER A 51 -26.27 3.49 -37.56
C SER A 51 -24.97 4.30 -37.55
N ASP A 52 -25.04 5.53 -37.07
CA ASP A 52 -23.85 6.25 -36.63
C ASP A 52 -23.16 5.37 -35.59
N GLU A 53 -22.17 4.62 -36.02
CA GLU A 53 -21.23 3.95 -35.09
C GLU A 53 -20.61 5.08 -34.27
N ILE A 54 -21.02 5.19 -33.03
CA ILE A 54 -20.38 6.05 -32.04
C ILE A 54 -18.97 5.47 -31.84
N ILE A 55 -18.00 5.99 -32.58
CA ILE A 55 -16.59 5.68 -32.43
C ILE A 55 -16.19 6.24 -31.06
N GLU A 56 -16.08 5.37 -30.05
CA GLU A 56 -15.56 5.79 -28.75
C GLU A 56 -14.13 6.30 -28.93
N PRO A 57 -13.79 7.51 -28.42
CA PRO A 57 -12.46 8.08 -28.57
C PRO A 57 -11.43 7.17 -27.85
N ASN A 58 -10.30 6.96 -28.50
CA ASN A 58 -9.17 6.24 -27.90
C ASN A 58 -8.57 7.07 -26.76
N LEU A 59 -8.90 6.73 -25.52
CA LEU A 59 -8.45 7.44 -24.32
C LEU A 59 -7.14 6.84 -23.81
N LEU A 60 -6.08 7.64 -23.83
CA LEU A 60 -4.81 7.31 -23.16
C LEU A 60 -4.61 8.24 -21.95
N TYR A 61 -4.53 7.70 -20.76
CA TYR A 61 -4.51 8.44 -19.48
C TYR A 61 -5.73 9.36 -19.27
N GLY A 62 -6.88 9.01 -19.88
CA GLY A 62 -8.08 9.83 -19.85
C GLY A 62 -8.07 11.01 -20.82
N ILE A 63 -7.07 11.10 -21.72
CA ILE A 63 -6.91 12.13 -22.74
C ILE A 63 -7.25 11.51 -24.10
N PRO A 64 -8.09 12.14 -24.96
CA PRO A 64 -8.37 11.67 -26.31
C PRO A 64 -7.08 11.68 -27.17
N ALA A 65 -6.48 10.51 -27.34
CA ALA A 65 -5.16 10.37 -27.97
C ALA A 65 -5.17 10.71 -29.46
N ASP A 66 -6.32 10.51 -30.13
CA ASP A 66 -6.48 10.72 -31.57
C ASP A 66 -6.24 12.16 -32.02
N ASN A 67 -6.29 13.11 -31.09
CA ASN A 67 -6.11 14.55 -31.36
C ASN A 67 -4.65 15.00 -31.22
N TYR A 68 -3.72 14.10 -30.93
CA TYR A 68 -2.35 14.47 -30.59
C TYR A 68 -1.32 13.61 -31.29
N ARG A 69 -0.19 14.21 -31.61
CA ARG A 69 1.03 13.46 -31.88
C ARG A 69 1.65 13.06 -30.54
N LEU A 70 1.86 11.77 -30.36
CA LEU A 70 2.38 11.21 -29.11
C LEU A 70 3.87 10.94 -29.22
N GLU A 71 4.65 11.41 -28.24
CA GLU A 71 6.08 11.09 -28.08
C GLU A 71 6.32 10.47 -26.70
N GLN A 72 6.72 9.19 -26.71
CA GLN A 72 7.09 8.50 -25.47
C GLN A 72 8.61 8.44 -25.34
N GLN A 73 9.15 8.86 -24.20
CA GLN A 73 10.57 8.86 -23.90
C GLN A 73 10.86 8.42 -22.45
N ILE A 74 12.11 8.10 -22.18
CA ILE A 74 12.59 7.73 -20.83
C ILE A 74 13.42 8.89 -20.31
N ILE A 75 13.21 9.25 -19.06
CA ILE A 75 13.95 10.32 -18.37
C ILE A 75 15.40 9.88 -18.13
N ASP A 76 16.32 10.69 -18.59
CA ASP A 76 17.75 10.45 -18.44
C ASP A 76 18.26 10.77 -17.03
N ARG A 77 19.45 10.24 -16.70
CA ARG A 77 20.10 10.50 -15.41
C ARG A 77 20.51 11.97 -15.30
N GLY A 78 19.97 12.65 -14.29
CA GLY A 78 20.24 14.07 -14.03
C GLY A 78 19.32 15.02 -14.78
N GLU A 79 18.42 14.51 -15.61
CA GLU A 79 17.44 15.31 -16.32
C GLU A 79 16.34 15.81 -15.40
N THR A 80 15.95 17.07 -15.57
CA THR A 80 14.89 17.72 -14.79
C THR A 80 13.64 17.91 -15.64
N LEU A 81 12.46 18.00 -15.00
CA LEU A 81 11.20 18.24 -15.72
C LEU A 81 11.25 19.58 -16.49
N GLY A 82 11.90 20.61 -15.94
CA GLY A 82 12.07 21.87 -16.65
C GLY A 82 12.87 21.74 -17.95
N GLN A 83 13.92 20.92 -17.98
CA GLN A 83 14.67 20.64 -19.22
C GLN A 83 13.82 19.88 -20.24
N ILE A 84 13.02 18.92 -19.78
CA ILE A 84 12.07 18.19 -20.65
C ILE A 84 11.07 19.16 -21.26
N LEU A 85 10.42 19.98 -20.44
CA LEU A 85 9.41 20.94 -20.90
C LEU A 85 10.00 21.99 -21.86
N ASN A 86 11.22 22.47 -21.60
CA ASN A 86 11.90 23.41 -22.49
C ASN A 86 12.14 22.84 -23.91
N ARG A 87 12.38 21.52 -24.05
CA ARG A 87 12.51 20.88 -25.38
C ARG A 87 11.22 20.98 -26.22
N TYR A 88 10.09 21.06 -25.55
CA TYR A 88 8.78 21.23 -26.19
C TYR A 88 8.33 22.69 -26.27
N GLY A 89 9.23 23.65 -26.03
CA GLY A 89 8.95 25.07 -26.15
C GLY A 89 8.16 25.70 -25.01
N VAL A 90 7.97 24.98 -23.88
CA VAL A 90 7.26 25.52 -22.72
C VAL A 90 8.09 26.64 -22.08
N SER A 91 7.50 27.80 -21.91
CA SER A 91 8.18 28.99 -21.40
C SER A 91 8.53 28.88 -19.91
N ALA A 92 9.54 29.63 -19.47
CA ALA A 92 9.93 29.66 -18.05
C ALA A 92 8.78 30.14 -17.13
N ALA A 93 7.91 31.02 -17.62
CA ALA A 93 6.73 31.48 -16.87
C ALA A 93 5.70 30.35 -16.67
N GLN A 94 5.45 29.54 -17.70
CA GLN A 94 4.56 28.37 -17.59
C GLN A 94 5.16 27.31 -16.66
N ILE A 95 6.47 27.07 -16.72
CA ILE A 95 7.15 26.13 -15.80
C ILE A 95 7.02 26.61 -14.34
N ASP A 96 7.17 27.91 -14.05
CA ASP A 96 6.98 28.46 -12.71
C ASP A 96 5.52 28.30 -12.21
N GLN A 97 4.54 28.52 -13.09
CA GLN A 97 3.13 28.28 -12.78
C GLN A 97 2.87 26.80 -12.50
N LEU A 98 3.45 25.90 -13.31
CA LEU A 98 3.34 24.46 -13.11
C LEU A 98 3.99 24.01 -11.80
N ASP A 99 5.16 24.56 -11.42
CA ASP A 99 5.80 24.26 -10.14
C ASP A 99 4.89 24.66 -8.98
N LYS A 100 4.26 25.83 -9.06
CA LYS A 100 3.30 26.29 -8.04
C LYS A 100 2.09 25.36 -7.93
N ALA A 101 1.49 24.97 -9.06
CA ALA A 101 0.33 24.06 -9.12
C ALA A 101 0.67 22.64 -8.65
N SER A 102 1.90 22.21 -8.82
CA SER A 102 2.36 20.84 -8.50
C SER A 102 2.63 20.57 -7.03
N LYS A 103 2.86 21.61 -6.20
CA LYS A 103 3.42 21.50 -4.84
C LYS A 103 2.67 20.53 -3.93
N ASP A 104 1.35 20.56 -3.96
CA ASP A 104 0.51 19.71 -3.12
C ASP A 104 0.13 18.36 -3.76
N VAL A 105 0.32 18.23 -5.08
CA VAL A 105 -0.02 17.02 -5.84
C VAL A 105 1.22 16.17 -6.11
N PHE A 106 2.18 16.72 -6.87
CA PHE A 106 3.42 16.04 -7.23
C PHE A 106 4.51 17.08 -7.52
N PRO A 107 5.38 17.44 -6.57
CA PRO A 107 6.47 18.38 -6.79
C PRO A 107 7.36 17.99 -7.98
N LEU A 108 7.66 18.94 -8.88
CA LEU A 108 8.39 18.68 -10.14
C LEU A 108 9.73 17.99 -9.94
N ARG A 109 10.40 18.26 -8.82
CA ARG A 109 11.68 17.62 -8.43
C ARG A 109 11.58 16.11 -8.12
N ASN A 110 10.37 15.55 -8.05
CA ASN A 110 10.15 14.15 -7.69
C ASN A 110 10.17 13.21 -8.89
N ILE A 111 10.39 13.71 -10.10
CA ILE A 111 10.63 12.84 -11.25
C ILE A 111 11.91 12.02 -11.05
N ARG A 112 11.97 10.85 -11.65
CA ARG A 112 13.09 9.91 -11.49
C ARG A 112 13.61 9.46 -12.84
N ALA A 113 14.92 9.43 -12.99
CA ALA A 113 15.59 8.82 -14.14
C ALA A 113 15.17 7.35 -14.32
N GLY A 114 15.05 6.92 -15.56
CA GLY A 114 14.61 5.57 -15.94
C GLY A 114 13.09 5.37 -15.94
N ARG A 115 12.30 6.39 -15.62
CA ARG A 115 10.84 6.39 -15.78
C ARG A 115 10.48 6.99 -17.13
N SER A 116 9.35 6.54 -17.68
CA SER A 116 8.82 7.06 -18.93
C SER A 116 7.96 8.29 -18.73
N TYR A 117 7.90 9.09 -19.77
CA TYR A 117 6.88 10.10 -19.95
C TYR A 117 6.34 10.08 -21.38
N THR A 118 5.10 10.54 -21.55
CA THR A 118 4.45 10.70 -22.86
C THR A 118 4.08 12.16 -23.02
N ALA A 119 4.56 12.77 -24.09
CA ALA A 119 4.19 14.12 -24.51
C ALA A 119 3.02 14.04 -25.50
N PHE A 120 1.97 14.82 -25.26
CA PHE A 120 0.81 15.00 -26.13
C PHE A 120 0.97 16.35 -26.83
N ILE A 121 1.33 16.31 -28.10
CA ILE A 121 1.66 17.48 -28.90
C ILE A 121 0.48 17.75 -29.83
N HIS A 122 -0.12 18.92 -29.67
CA HIS A 122 -1.16 19.40 -30.57
C HIS A 122 -0.54 19.90 -31.87
N GLU A 123 -1.03 19.41 -33.00
CA GLU A 123 -0.63 19.85 -34.33
C GLU A 123 -1.83 20.46 -35.03
N ASP A 124 -1.83 21.79 -35.14
CA ASP A 124 -2.81 22.52 -35.90
C ASP A 124 -2.12 23.08 -37.18
N SER A 125 -2.80 22.98 -38.31
CA SER A 125 -2.29 23.49 -39.59
C SER A 125 -2.05 25.02 -39.63
N LEU A 126 -2.60 25.75 -38.65
CA LEU A 126 -2.51 27.20 -38.53
C LEU A 126 -1.49 27.66 -37.45
N ASN A 127 -1.10 26.80 -36.54
CA ASN A 127 -0.24 27.14 -35.42
C ASN A 127 1.00 26.23 -35.35
N ALA A 128 2.08 26.70 -34.69
CA ALA A 128 3.23 25.87 -34.40
C ALA A 128 2.83 24.74 -33.43
N PRO A 129 3.38 23.54 -33.62
CA PRO A 129 3.14 22.44 -32.67
C PRO A 129 3.42 22.86 -31.24
N HIS A 130 2.53 22.54 -30.31
CA HIS A 130 2.70 22.88 -28.88
C HIS A 130 2.30 21.72 -27.97
N LEU A 131 2.92 21.68 -26.79
CA LEU A 131 2.68 20.64 -25.79
C LEU A 131 1.45 20.98 -24.96
N ASP A 132 0.40 20.17 -25.06
CA ASP A 132 -0.80 20.31 -24.23
C ASP A 132 -0.74 19.52 -22.94
N TYR A 133 -0.18 18.30 -23.00
CA TYR A 133 -0.04 17.48 -21.81
C TYR A 133 1.32 16.77 -21.81
N LEU A 134 1.91 16.68 -20.63
CA LEU A 134 3.00 15.75 -20.35
C LEU A 134 2.53 14.77 -19.28
N VAL A 135 2.56 13.47 -19.58
CA VAL A 135 2.16 12.43 -18.66
C VAL A 135 3.41 11.69 -18.19
N TYR A 136 3.72 11.79 -16.90
CA TYR A 136 4.85 11.11 -16.25
C TYR A 136 4.39 9.83 -15.58
N GLU A 137 4.94 8.67 -15.95
CA GLU A 137 4.67 7.39 -15.32
C GLU A 137 5.50 7.22 -14.04
N GLN A 138 4.86 7.44 -12.90
CA GLN A 138 5.50 7.31 -11.59
C GLN A 138 5.81 5.84 -11.24
N SER A 139 4.92 4.93 -11.64
CA SER A 139 5.04 3.47 -11.49
C SER A 139 4.35 2.77 -12.66
N ILE A 140 4.24 1.45 -12.63
CA ILE A 140 3.48 0.69 -13.62
C ILE A 140 2.00 1.12 -13.63
N SER A 141 1.43 1.42 -12.45
CA SER A 141 0.01 1.75 -12.28
C SER A 141 -0.29 3.23 -12.11
N GLN A 142 0.66 4.02 -11.64
CA GLN A 142 0.41 5.42 -11.27
C GLN A 142 1.10 6.38 -12.25
N TYR A 143 0.38 7.41 -12.63
CA TYR A 143 0.89 8.47 -13.48
C TYR A 143 0.50 9.86 -12.99
N VAL A 144 1.19 10.86 -13.49
CA VAL A 144 0.93 12.28 -13.21
C VAL A 144 0.72 12.98 -14.54
N VAL A 145 -0.40 13.66 -14.69
CA VAL A 145 -0.72 14.49 -15.85
C VAL A 145 -0.39 15.93 -15.52
N PHE A 146 0.52 16.51 -16.29
CA PHE A 146 0.81 17.94 -16.32
C PHE A 146 0.08 18.52 -17.51
N ARG A 147 -0.99 19.29 -17.28
CA ARG A 147 -1.73 20.00 -18.34
C ARG A 147 -1.13 21.36 -18.54
N LEU A 148 -0.87 21.69 -19.80
CA LEU A 148 -0.27 22.95 -20.27
C LEU A 148 -1.13 23.63 -21.35
N ALA A 149 -2.25 22.98 -21.75
CA ALA A 149 -3.15 23.46 -22.77
C ALA A 149 -3.87 24.73 -22.31
N ASP A 150 -3.99 25.69 -23.24
CA ASP A 150 -4.61 26.97 -22.99
C ASP A 150 -4.01 27.70 -21.76
N ASP A 151 -4.70 28.70 -21.23
CA ASP A 151 -4.28 29.42 -20.02
C ASP A 151 -4.49 28.63 -18.70
N SER A 152 -4.85 27.34 -18.76
CA SER A 152 -5.13 26.53 -17.58
C SER A 152 -4.06 25.50 -17.30
N ILE A 153 -3.09 25.84 -16.45
CA ILE A 153 -2.07 24.93 -15.98
C ILE A 153 -2.58 24.16 -14.76
N SER A 154 -2.55 22.82 -14.84
CA SER A 154 -2.97 21.95 -13.74
C SER A 154 -2.13 20.67 -13.64
N VAL A 155 -2.13 20.08 -12.45
CA VAL A 155 -1.44 18.82 -12.18
C VAL A 155 -2.40 17.86 -11.50
N THR A 156 -2.57 16.68 -12.07
CA THR A 156 -3.44 15.63 -11.53
C THR A 156 -2.69 14.30 -11.46
N LYS A 157 -3.10 13.44 -10.53
CA LYS A 157 -2.64 12.05 -10.47
C LYS A 157 -3.73 11.13 -10.98
N GLY A 158 -3.32 10.10 -11.70
CA GLY A 158 -4.20 9.04 -12.14
C GLY A 158 -3.61 7.65 -11.88
N GLU A 159 -4.48 6.68 -11.99
CA GLU A 159 -4.10 5.26 -11.98
C GLU A 159 -4.60 4.62 -13.27
N LYS A 160 -3.76 3.76 -13.88
CA LYS A 160 -4.16 2.96 -15.03
C LYS A 160 -5.20 1.93 -14.59
N GLU A 161 -6.13 1.62 -15.44
CA GLU A 161 -7.05 0.51 -15.23
C GLU A 161 -6.26 -0.79 -15.09
N TYR A 162 -6.73 -1.67 -14.22
CA TYR A 162 -6.07 -2.94 -13.94
C TYR A 162 -7.11 -4.06 -13.84
N GLU A 163 -6.70 -5.23 -14.27
CA GLU A 163 -7.42 -6.48 -14.04
C GLU A 163 -6.99 -7.07 -12.71
N ILE A 164 -7.94 -7.62 -11.96
CA ILE A 164 -7.66 -8.38 -10.74
C ILE A 164 -7.69 -9.86 -11.06
N ARG A 165 -6.59 -10.54 -10.79
CA ARG A 165 -6.47 -12.00 -10.88
C ARG A 165 -6.21 -12.59 -9.51
N ARG A 166 -7.12 -13.44 -9.04
CA ARG A 166 -6.91 -14.15 -7.78
C ARG A 166 -5.86 -15.24 -7.97
N GLN A 167 -4.91 -15.27 -7.04
CA GLN A 167 -3.80 -16.23 -7.01
C GLN A 167 -3.87 -17.03 -5.72
N LYS A 168 -3.58 -18.34 -5.82
CA LYS A 168 -3.23 -19.18 -4.68
C LYS A 168 -1.83 -19.70 -4.91
N LYS A 169 -0.92 -19.41 -3.99
CA LYS A 169 0.49 -19.77 -4.09
C LYS A 169 0.97 -20.41 -2.80
N THR A 170 1.86 -21.37 -2.93
CA THR A 170 2.54 -22.03 -1.81
C THR A 170 4.05 -21.91 -2.01
N ALA A 171 4.78 -21.64 -0.94
CA ALA A 171 6.24 -21.65 -0.98
C ALA A 171 6.81 -22.23 0.31
N THR A 172 7.99 -22.85 0.20
CA THR A 172 8.78 -23.34 1.33
C THR A 172 9.96 -22.42 1.60
N ILE A 173 10.24 -22.20 2.86
CA ILE A 173 11.36 -21.35 3.31
C ILE A 173 12.65 -22.12 3.19
N ASP A 174 13.62 -21.59 2.45
CA ASP A 174 14.99 -22.07 2.43
C ASP A 174 15.94 -21.19 3.25
N SER A 175 15.70 -19.87 3.27
CA SER A 175 16.54 -18.87 3.93
C SER A 175 15.70 -17.77 4.58
N SER A 176 14.82 -17.10 3.82
CA SER A 176 13.96 -16.02 4.31
C SER A 176 12.58 -16.05 3.64
N LEU A 177 11.59 -15.41 4.29
CA LEU A 177 10.27 -15.23 3.71
C LEU A 177 10.34 -14.50 2.36
N TRP A 178 11.15 -13.45 2.28
CA TRP A 178 11.29 -12.65 1.07
C TRP A 178 11.81 -13.47 -0.11
N GLU A 179 12.87 -14.27 0.11
CA GLU A 179 13.44 -15.12 -0.95
C GLU A 179 12.47 -16.23 -1.38
N ALA A 180 11.72 -16.81 -0.44
CA ALA A 180 10.70 -17.80 -0.76
C ALA A 180 9.56 -17.21 -1.61
N ILE A 181 9.13 -15.99 -1.31
CA ILE A 181 8.10 -15.25 -2.07
C ILE A 181 8.59 -14.95 -3.48
N VAL A 182 9.75 -14.32 -3.61
CA VAL A 182 10.32 -13.94 -4.91
C VAL A 182 10.68 -15.16 -5.74
N GLY A 183 11.27 -16.20 -5.12
CA GLY A 183 11.63 -17.45 -5.78
C GLY A 183 10.43 -18.24 -6.31
N ALA A 184 9.26 -18.11 -5.68
CA ALA A 184 8.00 -18.69 -6.14
C ALA A 184 7.25 -17.80 -7.17
N GLY A 185 7.87 -16.73 -7.66
CA GLY A 185 7.28 -15.81 -8.64
C GLY A 185 6.15 -14.96 -8.10
N MET A 186 6.11 -14.74 -6.78
CA MET A 186 5.15 -13.84 -6.14
C MET A 186 5.72 -12.41 -6.03
N PRO A 187 4.88 -11.37 -5.99
CA PRO A 187 5.33 -10.00 -5.81
C PRO A 187 6.07 -9.80 -4.48
N ALA A 188 7.23 -9.16 -4.50
CA ALA A 188 8.06 -8.92 -3.32
C ALA A 188 7.33 -8.16 -2.19
N SER A 189 6.34 -7.30 -2.55
CA SER A 189 5.51 -6.59 -1.59
C SER A 189 4.67 -7.50 -0.71
N LEU A 190 4.39 -8.73 -1.15
CA LEU A 190 3.64 -9.73 -0.37
C LEU A 190 4.38 -10.12 0.92
N ALA A 191 5.72 -10.04 0.93
CA ALA A 191 6.50 -10.34 2.13
C ALA A 191 6.15 -9.38 3.29
N ALA A 192 6.09 -8.08 3.01
CA ALA A 192 5.74 -7.08 4.01
C ALA A 192 4.30 -7.25 4.54
N GLU A 193 3.36 -7.59 3.67
CA GLU A 193 1.97 -7.85 4.06
C GLU A 193 1.86 -9.12 4.93
N MET A 194 2.56 -10.19 4.57
CA MET A 194 2.60 -11.42 5.35
C MET A 194 3.26 -11.19 6.72
N GLU A 195 4.36 -10.43 6.76
CA GLU A 195 4.99 -10.02 8.01
C GLU A 195 4.02 -9.20 8.89
N ASP A 196 3.28 -8.26 8.31
CA ASP A 196 2.31 -7.44 9.05
C ASP A 196 1.15 -8.28 9.63
N ILE A 197 0.64 -9.24 8.86
CA ILE A 197 -0.42 -10.16 9.30
C ILE A 197 0.04 -11.00 10.49
N TYR A 198 1.22 -11.59 10.41
CA TYR A 198 1.70 -12.58 11.38
C TYR A 198 2.68 -12.03 12.43
N GLN A 199 3.04 -10.73 12.39
CA GLN A 199 4.06 -10.11 13.25
C GLN A 199 3.89 -10.38 14.75
N SER A 200 2.68 -10.69 15.16
CA SER A 200 2.34 -10.97 16.56
C SER A 200 2.34 -12.45 16.90
N THR A 201 2.40 -13.32 15.90
CA THR A 201 2.23 -14.76 16.06
C THR A 201 3.49 -15.52 15.66
N ILE A 202 4.19 -15.04 14.63
CA ILE A 202 5.40 -15.67 14.08
C ILE A 202 6.59 -14.72 14.26
N SER A 203 7.70 -15.26 14.74
CA SER A 203 8.97 -14.54 14.74
C SER A 203 9.71 -14.79 13.43
N PHE A 204 9.64 -13.85 12.51
CA PHE A 204 10.31 -13.97 11.20
C PHE A 204 11.84 -14.00 11.29
N PHE A 205 12.42 -13.65 12.45
CA PHE A 205 13.85 -13.83 12.72
C PHE A 205 14.22 -15.28 13.07
N SER A 206 13.23 -16.12 13.38
CA SER A 206 13.42 -17.52 13.80
C SER A 206 12.70 -18.53 12.90
N ILE A 207 12.22 -18.10 11.72
CA ILE A 207 11.75 -19.04 10.71
C ILE A 207 12.89 -19.92 10.23
N GLN A 208 12.61 -21.18 9.98
CA GLN A 208 13.61 -22.19 9.67
C GLN A 208 13.40 -22.75 8.26
N LYS A 209 14.45 -23.30 7.70
CA LYS A 209 14.38 -24.10 6.49
C LYS A 209 13.36 -25.23 6.67
N GLY A 210 12.41 -25.34 5.73
CA GLY A 210 11.32 -26.31 5.77
C GLY A 210 9.98 -25.75 6.27
N ASP A 211 9.99 -24.62 7.01
CA ASP A 211 8.75 -23.87 7.23
C ASP A 211 8.13 -23.50 5.88
N ASN A 212 6.82 -23.42 5.79
CA ASN A 212 6.15 -23.13 4.52
C ASN A 212 4.86 -22.35 4.72
N PHE A 213 4.38 -21.75 3.67
CA PHE A 213 3.13 -21.02 3.71
C PHE A 213 2.33 -21.20 2.42
N THR A 214 1.01 -21.02 2.54
CA THR A 214 0.07 -20.90 1.42
C THR A 214 -0.68 -19.59 1.60
N VAL A 215 -0.83 -18.83 0.52
CA VAL A 215 -1.53 -17.53 0.53
C VAL A 215 -2.47 -17.43 -0.66
N ILE A 216 -3.68 -16.88 -0.41
CA ILE A 216 -4.67 -16.53 -1.43
C ILE A 216 -4.74 -15.01 -1.45
N TYR A 217 -4.43 -14.40 -2.60
CA TYR A 217 -4.38 -12.94 -2.74
C TYR A 217 -4.83 -12.50 -4.13
N ASP A 218 -5.26 -11.27 -4.24
CA ASP A 218 -5.52 -10.62 -5.50
C ASP A 218 -4.24 -9.98 -6.03
N GLU A 219 -3.89 -10.27 -7.27
CA GLU A 219 -2.80 -9.64 -7.99
C GLU A 219 -3.37 -8.73 -9.06
N ARG A 220 -2.86 -7.49 -9.13
CA ARG A 220 -3.28 -6.50 -10.12
C ARG A 220 -2.42 -6.63 -11.36
N TYR A 221 -3.06 -6.61 -12.52
CA TYR A 221 -2.40 -6.67 -13.82
C TYR A 221 -2.80 -5.46 -14.64
N ILE A 222 -1.82 -4.82 -15.24
CA ILE A 222 -2.01 -3.82 -16.29
C ILE A 222 -1.47 -4.45 -17.56
N ASP A 223 -2.36 -4.69 -18.52
CA ASP A 223 -2.11 -5.53 -19.67
C ASP A 223 -1.67 -6.94 -19.22
N THR A 224 -0.40 -7.30 -19.45
CA THR A 224 0.17 -8.58 -19.04
C THR A 224 1.14 -8.46 -17.87
N LEU A 225 1.38 -7.25 -17.36
CA LEU A 225 2.40 -6.98 -16.35
C LEU A 225 1.79 -6.94 -14.95
N PRO A 226 2.38 -7.63 -13.96
CA PRO A 226 1.97 -7.52 -12.58
C PRO A 226 2.24 -6.10 -12.05
N ALA A 227 1.19 -5.46 -11.55
CA ALA A 227 1.21 -4.07 -11.08
C ALA A 227 1.10 -3.93 -9.55
N GLY A 228 1.19 -5.03 -8.84
CA GLY A 228 1.16 -5.09 -7.38
C GLY A 228 0.10 -6.04 -6.85
N ILE A 229 -0.02 -6.06 -5.52
CA ILE A 229 -1.01 -6.90 -4.84
C ILE A 229 -2.23 -6.06 -4.43
N GLY A 230 -3.37 -6.72 -4.43
CA GLY A 230 -4.61 -6.21 -3.88
C GLY A 230 -4.83 -6.73 -2.47
N ARG A 231 -5.96 -7.42 -2.27
CA ARG A 231 -6.33 -7.99 -0.97
C ARG A 231 -5.70 -9.37 -0.77
N ILE A 232 -5.31 -9.67 0.48
CA ILE A 232 -5.06 -11.04 0.93
C ILE A 232 -6.36 -11.62 1.47
N TRP A 233 -6.83 -12.70 0.84
CA TRP A 233 -8.07 -13.40 1.17
C TRP A 233 -7.91 -14.47 2.24
N GLY A 234 -6.69 -14.86 2.52
CA GLY A 234 -6.34 -15.80 3.56
C GLY A 234 -4.92 -16.29 3.41
N ALA A 235 -4.35 -16.72 4.51
CA ALA A 235 -3.04 -17.34 4.50
C ALA A 235 -2.97 -18.45 5.55
N LYS A 236 -2.10 -19.42 5.28
CA LYS A 236 -1.73 -20.50 6.19
C LYS A 236 -0.22 -20.53 6.27
N PHE A 237 0.33 -20.52 7.49
CA PHE A 237 1.76 -20.59 7.73
C PHE A 237 2.08 -21.77 8.65
N ASN A 238 2.89 -22.70 8.19
CA ASN A 238 3.43 -23.79 8.97
C ASN A 238 4.79 -23.37 9.53
N TYR A 239 4.85 -23.12 10.84
CA TYR A 239 6.02 -22.59 11.52
C TYR A 239 6.27 -23.35 12.82
N GLY A 240 7.50 -23.89 13.00
CA GLY A 240 7.86 -24.61 14.20
C GLY A 240 6.97 -25.83 14.49
N GLY A 241 6.50 -26.52 13.45
CA GLY A 241 5.62 -27.68 13.57
C GLY A 241 4.15 -27.37 13.90
N LYS A 242 3.75 -26.09 13.89
CA LYS A 242 2.37 -25.65 14.09
C LYS A 242 1.85 -24.91 12.88
N THR A 243 0.55 -25.02 12.63
CA THR A 243 -0.16 -24.32 11.55
C THR A 243 -0.88 -23.09 12.12
N TYR A 244 -0.66 -21.94 11.48
CA TYR A 244 -1.27 -20.67 11.81
C TYR A 244 -2.07 -20.18 10.61
N TYR A 245 -3.40 -20.07 10.77
CA TYR A 245 -4.28 -19.50 9.76
C TYR A 245 -4.47 -18.00 9.96
N ALA A 246 -4.59 -17.26 8.87
CA ALA A 246 -4.97 -15.86 8.86
C ALA A 246 -6.22 -15.70 8.00
N ILE A 247 -7.34 -15.44 8.65
CA ILE A 247 -8.65 -15.35 8.03
C ILE A 247 -9.13 -13.90 8.13
N PRO A 248 -9.27 -13.18 6.99
CA PRO A 248 -9.77 -11.82 7.00
C PRO A 248 -11.26 -11.79 7.33
N PHE A 249 -11.65 -10.91 8.21
CA PHE A 249 -13.04 -10.69 8.54
C PHE A 249 -13.26 -9.22 8.94
N ARG A 250 -14.43 -8.68 8.62
CA ARG A 250 -14.80 -7.32 9.03
C ARG A 250 -15.48 -7.35 10.39
N GLN A 251 -14.85 -6.76 11.38
CA GLN A 251 -15.45 -6.49 12.67
C GLN A 251 -15.39 -4.98 12.92
N GLY A 252 -16.55 -4.34 13.05
CA GLY A 252 -16.64 -2.88 13.05
C GLY A 252 -16.31 -2.26 11.69
N ASN A 253 -15.49 -1.21 11.69
CA ASN A 253 -15.17 -0.45 10.47
C ASN A 253 -13.91 -0.95 9.74
N LYS A 254 -13.25 -2.02 10.23
CA LYS A 254 -11.98 -2.50 9.70
C LYS A 254 -12.04 -3.98 9.38
N ILE A 255 -11.31 -4.37 8.34
CA ILE A 255 -10.94 -5.76 8.09
C ILE A 255 -9.64 -6.01 8.86
N ALA A 256 -9.61 -7.10 9.63
CA ALA A 256 -8.41 -7.60 10.29
C ALA A 256 -8.33 -9.11 10.09
N TYR A 257 -7.31 -9.75 10.68
CA TYR A 257 -7.08 -11.18 10.53
C TYR A 257 -7.23 -11.86 11.88
N TRP A 258 -7.90 -13.01 11.87
CA TRP A 258 -8.12 -13.88 13.03
C TRP A 258 -7.64 -15.29 12.71
N ASP A 259 -7.32 -16.05 13.76
CA ASP A 259 -6.99 -17.46 13.64
C ASP A 259 -8.25 -18.33 13.49
N GLN A 260 -8.08 -19.63 13.31
CA GLN A 260 -9.17 -20.58 13.15
C GLN A 260 -10.16 -20.60 14.33
N ASP A 261 -9.74 -20.16 15.52
CA ASP A 261 -10.56 -20.10 16.73
C ASP A 261 -11.25 -18.74 16.91
N GLY A 262 -10.98 -17.77 16.02
CA GLY A 262 -11.50 -16.41 16.06
C GLY A 262 -10.75 -15.51 17.05
N ASN A 263 -9.52 -15.86 17.45
CA ASN A 263 -8.66 -14.98 18.18
C ASN A 263 -7.96 -14.02 17.21
N SER A 264 -7.76 -12.78 17.63
CA SER A 264 -7.08 -11.79 16.80
C SER A 264 -5.61 -12.16 16.58
N LEU A 265 -5.14 -12.13 15.33
CA LEU A 265 -3.72 -12.24 15.02
C LEU A 265 -2.94 -10.98 15.38
N ARG A 266 -3.61 -9.86 15.60
CA ARG A 266 -2.99 -8.66 16.14
C ARG A 266 -2.90 -8.75 17.65
N LYS A 267 -1.77 -8.32 18.19
CA LYS A 267 -1.66 -8.09 19.64
C LYS A 267 -2.44 -6.83 20.02
N LEU A 268 -2.89 -6.80 21.25
CA LEU A 268 -3.58 -5.64 21.82
C LEU A 268 -2.73 -4.36 21.69
N MET A 269 -1.41 -4.50 21.87
CA MET A 269 -0.44 -3.41 21.75
C MET A 269 0.86 -3.90 21.13
N LEU A 270 1.46 -3.09 20.25
CA LEU A 270 2.83 -3.29 19.80
C LEU A 270 3.82 -3.11 20.96
N ILE A 271 4.88 -3.87 20.96
CA ILE A 271 5.93 -3.78 22.01
C ILE A 271 6.64 -2.44 21.94
N THR A 272 6.88 -1.93 20.72
CA THR A 272 7.62 -0.70 20.50
C THR A 272 6.91 0.21 19.49
N PRO A 273 6.95 1.53 19.70
CA PRO A 273 6.33 2.50 18.79
C PRO A 273 7.22 2.90 17.60
N LEU A 274 8.46 2.40 17.53
CA LEU A 274 9.43 2.80 16.50
C LEU A 274 10.55 1.74 16.34
N LYS A 275 11.27 1.85 15.22
CA LYS A 275 12.58 1.20 15.08
C LYS A 275 13.63 2.03 15.83
N TYR A 276 14.37 1.42 16.73
CA TYR A 276 15.36 2.09 17.58
C TYR A 276 16.73 1.44 17.51
N THR A 277 17.77 2.20 17.88
CA THR A 277 19.15 1.69 17.91
C THR A 277 19.41 0.90 19.20
N ARG A 278 18.98 1.47 20.35
CA ARG A 278 19.14 0.87 21.68
C ARG A 278 18.16 1.46 22.67
N ILE A 279 17.94 0.77 23.78
CA ILE A 279 17.26 1.33 24.95
C ILE A 279 18.30 2.08 25.77
N SER A 280 18.15 3.39 25.87
CA SER A 280 19.08 4.26 26.60
C SER A 280 18.73 4.41 28.09
N SER A 281 17.45 4.22 28.45
CA SER A 281 17.00 4.18 29.83
C SER A 281 15.76 3.30 29.98
N ARG A 282 15.75 2.51 31.07
CA ARG A 282 14.63 1.63 31.41
C ARG A 282 13.70 2.29 32.43
N PHE A 283 12.50 1.73 32.54
CA PHE A 283 11.54 2.07 33.58
C PHE A 283 12.13 1.84 34.98
N THR A 284 12.01 2.83 35.85
CA THR A 284 12.42 2.75 37.25
C THR A 284 11.70 3.77 38.11
N TYR A 285 11.44 3.47 39.33
CA TYR A 285 10.89 4.44 40.30
C TYR A 285 11.95 5.36 40.94
N SER A 286 13.24 5.08 40.76
CA SER A 286 14.33 5.93 41.30
C SER A 286 15.57 5.80 40.42
N ARG A 287 15.97 6.91 39.77
CA ARG A 287 17.28 7.07 39.11
C ARG A 287 17.79 8.49 39.28
N LEU A 288 19.11 8.66 39.22
CA LEU A 288 19.71 9.99 39.16
C LEU A 288 19.35 10.62 37.79
N HIS A 289 18.63 11.72 37.83
CA HIS A 289 18.21 12.38 36.58
C HIS A 289 19.41 13.09 35.92
N PRO A 290 19.68 12.83 34.62
CA PRO A 290 20.90 13.29 33.95
C PRO A 290 21.04 14.83 33.91
N ILE A 291 19.93 15.57 33.84
CA ILE A 291 19.90 17.03 33.80
C ILE A 291 19.75 17.61 35.19
N TYR A 292 18.74 17.20 35.95
CA TYR A 292 18.42 17.82 37.25
C TYR A 292 19.31 17.33 38.40
N LYS A 293 20.14 16.28 38.18
CA LYS A 293 21.05 15.72 39.19
C LYS A 293 20.40 15.36 40.53
N THR A 294 19.12 15.02 40.50
CA THR A 294 18.31 14.59 41.65
C THR A 294 17.72 13.20 41.35
N TYR A 295 17.47 12.42 42.39
CA TYR A 295 16.80 11.13 42.26
C TYR A 295 15.32 11.33 41.88
N ARG A 296 14.90 10.78 40.78
CA ARG A 296 13.52 10.88 40.25
C ARG A 296 13.09 9.57 39.60
N ALA A 297 11.79 9.32 39.64
CA ALA A 297 11.21 8.23 38.88
C ALA A 297 11.33 8.50 37.36
N HIS A 298 11.67 7.47 36.61
CA HIS A 298 11.52 7.41 35.17
C HIS A 298 10.44 6.39 34.82
N THR A 299 9.21 6.85 34.68
CA THR A 299 8.04 5.99 34.43
C THR A 299 7.80 5.74 32.96
N GLY A 300 8.88 5.54 32.21
CA GLY A 300 8.90 5.25 30.77
C GLY A 300 10.12 4.45 30.35
N VAL A 301 10.28 4.25 29.07
CA VAL A 301 11.46 3.67 28.43
C VAL A 301 11.96 4.65 27.38
N ASP A 302 13.25 4.98 27.43
CA ASP A 302 13.90 5.86 26.46
C ASP A 302 14.49 5.01 25.32
N PHE A 303 13.91 5.14 24.13
CA PHE A 303 14.40 4.53 22.90
C PHE A 303 15.29 5.51 22.12
N ALA A 304 16.60 5.29 22.09
CA ALA A 304 17.53 6.09 21.32
C ALA A 304 17.32 5.81 19.82
N ALA A 305 17.05 6.86 19.06
CA ALA A 305 16.88 6.82 17.61
C ALA A 305 17.23 8.18 17.00
N PRO A 306 17.65 8.25 15.74
CA PRO A 306 17.93 9.51 15.05
C PRO A 306 16.72 10.45 15.06
N LYS A 307 16.98 11.77 15.12
CA LYS A 307 15.92 12.78 14.97
C LYS A 307 15.21 12.58 13.63
N GLY A 308 13.88 12.62 13.64
CA GLY A 308 13.05 12.39 12.46
C GLY A 308 12.63 10.95 12.25
N THR A 309 13.12 9.98 13.06
CA THR A 309 12.65 8.60 13.00
C THR A 309 11.13 8.56 13.20
N PRO A 310 10.36 7.86 12.35
CA PRO A 310 8.91 7.74 12.47
C PRO A 310 8.49 7.07 13.78
N VAL A 311 7.48 7.65 14.43
CA VAL A 311 6.86 7.13 15.66
C VAL A 311 5.41 6.75 15.34
N HIS A 312 5.01 5.52 15.73
CA HIS A 312 3.72 4.94 15.41
C HIS A 312 2.88 4.71 16.68
N ALA A 313 1.56 4.78 16.53
CA ALA A 313 0.65 4.41 17.61
C ALA A 313 0.74 2.90 17.89
N VAL A 314 0.94 2.53 19.14
CA VAL A 314 1.11 1.11 19.53
C VAL A 314 -0.19 0.32 19.57
N ALA A 315 -1.35 1.01 19.60
CA ALA A 315 -2.69 0.40 19.59
C ALA A 315 -3.69 1.40 18.99
N ASP A 316 -4.87 0.90 18.64
CA ASP A 316 -6.02 1.74 18.28
C ASP A 316 -6.40 2.62 19.47
N GLY A 317 -6.75 3.90 19.21
CA GLY A 317 -7.10 4.81 20.30
C GLY A 317 -7.54 6.18 19.85
N THR A 318 -7.68 7.06 20.82
CA THR A 318 -8.02 8.48 20.61
C THR A 318 -6.95 9.37 21.22
N VAL A 319 -6.48 10.36 20.46
CA VAL A 319 -5.53 11.36 20.94
C VAL A 319 -6.20 12.24 21.98
N ILE A 320 -5.72 12.17 23.22
CA ILE A 320 -6.27 12.96 24.34
C ILE A 320 -5.41 14.18 24.67
N PHE A 321 -4.18 14.23 24.19
CA PHE A 321 -3.29 15.37 24.37
C PHE A 321 -2.30 15.49 23.21
N LYS A 322 -2.11 16.69 22.70
CA LYS A 322 -1.10 17.07 21.73
C LYS A 322 -0.61 18.48 22.07
N GLY A 323 0.66 18.64 22.39
CA GLY A 323 1.20 19.95 22.73
C GLY A 323 2.49 19.87 23.53
N TRP A 324 2.87 21.02 24.14
CA TRP A 324 4.04 21.10 25.01
C TRP A 324 3.75 20.50 26.38
N GLY A 325 4.45 19.44 26.75
CA GLY A 325 4.30 18.69 28.01
C GLY A 325 5.34 19.04 29.07
N GLY A 326 5.74 20.29 29.19
CA GLY A 326 6.77 20.73 30.14
C GLY A 326 8.13 20.07 29.86
N GLY A 327 8.71 19.37 30.82
CA GLY A 327 9.97 18.65 30.63
C GLY A 327 9.93 17.59 29.51
N GLY A 328 8.76 17.08 29.18
CA GLY A 328 8.56 16.15 28.06
C GLY A 328 8.62 16.78 26.67
N GLY A 329 8.70 18.10 26.56
CA GLY A 329 8.72 18.80 25.28
C GLY A 329 7.45 18.57 24.47
N ASN A 330 7.57 18.45 23.16
CA ASN A 330 6.45 18.08 22.30
C ASN A 330 5.97 16.67 22.65
N THR A 331 4.76 16.59 23.16
CA THR A 331 4.17 15.38 23.73
C THR A 331 2.85 15.03 23.04
N LEU A 332 2.65 13.75 22.79
CA LEU A 332 1.38 13.18 22.37
C LEU A 332 0.93 12.15 23.39
N LYS A 333 -0.36 12.14 23.75
CA LYS A 333 -0.95 11.08 24.58
C LYS A 333 -2.16 10.49 23.89
N ILE A 334 -2.27 9.16 23.92
CA ILE A 334 -3.35 8.39 23.30
C ILE A 334 -4.02 7.54 24.37
N LYS A 335 -5.34 7.65 24.46
CA LYS A 335 -6.18 6.75 25.25
C LYS A 335 -6.61 5.59 24.40
N HIS A 336 -6.34 4.38 24.88
CA HIS A 336 -6.70 3.12 24.25
C HIS A 336 -7.86 2.46 24.98
N ASN A 337 -8.36 1.36 24.42
CA ASN A 337 -9.31 0.50 25.08
C ASN A 337 -8.68 -0.21 26.30
N ASN A 338 -9.48 -0.86 27.12
CA ASN A 338 -9.05 -1.68 28.27
C ASN A 338 -8.21 -0.90 29.31
N GLY A 339 -8.46 0.41 29.46
CA GLY A 339 -7.83 1.25 30.48
C GLY A 339 -6.38 1.61 30.21
N PHE A 340 -5.85 1.35 29.01
CA PHE A 340 -4.51 1.75 28.64
C PHE A 340 -4.45 3.19 28.15
N MET A 341 -3.35 3.85 28.42
CA MET A 341 -2.96 5.15 27.87
C MET A 341 -1.46 5.10 27.54
N THR A 342 -1.07 5.71 26.42
CA THR A 342 0.34 5.84 26.03
C THR A 342 0.74 7.29 25.90
N GLY A 343 2.03 7.58 26.15
CA GLY A 343 2.64 8.87 26.00
C GLY A 343 3.91 8.77 25.17
N TYR A 344 4.06 9.75 24.26
CA TYR A 344 5.18 9.88 23.32
C TYR A 344 5.78 11.26 23.51
N LEU A 345 6.97 11.32 24.11
CA LEU A 345 7.58 12.56 24.54
C LEU A 345 8.83 12.88 23.72
N HIS A 346 9.31 14.11 23.83
CA HIS A 346 10.49 14.67 23.15
C HIS A 346 10.39 14.70 21.61
N LEU A 347 9.17 14.69 21.05
CA LEU A 347 8.96 14.65 19.60
C LEU A 347 9.53 15.90 18.92
N SER A 348 10.07 15.75 17.69
CA SER A 348 10.44 16.88 16.83
C SER A 348 9.23 17.50 16.15
N GLY A 349 8.16 16.73 15.96
CA GLY A 349 6.91 17.14 15.34
C GLY A 349 5.88 16.04 15.33
N TYR A 350 4.68 16.38 14.89
CA TYR A 350 3.54 15.47 14.78
C TYR A 350 3.27 15.16 13.31
N ALA A 351 2.73 13.98 13.02
CA ALA A 351 2.32 13.62 11.67
C ALA A 351 1.13 14.49 11.19
N LYS A 352 1.03 14.64 9.86
CA LYS A 352 -0.08 15.41 9.23
C LYS A 352 -1.42 14.80 9.65
N GLY A 353 -2.38 15.66 10.01
CA GLY A 353 -3.73 15.25 10.40
C GLY A 353 -3.90 14.82 11.86
N ILE A 354 -2.83 14.65 12.64
CA ILE A 354 -2.92 14.32 14.06
C ILE A 354 -3.31 15.57 14.86
N ARG A 355 -4.44 15.52 15.57
CA ARG A 355 -4.96 16.56 16.46
C ARG A 355 -5.64 15.91 17.68
N GLN A 356 -5.83 16.68 18.74
CA GLN A 356 -6.59 16.20 19.89
C GLN A 356 -8.02 15.83 19.44
N GLY A 357 -8.52 14.68 19.90
CA GLY A 357 -9.76 14.06 19.47
C GLY A 357 -9.63 13.14 18.24
N SER A 358 -8.49 13.14 17.52
CA SER A 358 -8.28 12.23 16.39
C SER A 358 -8.31 10.78 16.85
N ARG A 359 -9.02 9.93 16.11
CA ARG A 359 -8.86 8.47 16.20
C ARG A 359 -7.61 8.06 15.44
N VAL A 360 -6.83 7.18 16.03
CA VAL A 360 -5.64 6.60 15.42
C VAL A 360 -5.72 5.08 15.46
N SER A 361 -5.10 4.45 14.47
CA SER A 361 -5.02 3.00 14.37
C SER A 361 -3.66 2.51 14.84
N GLN A 362 -3.57 1.29 15.33
CA GLN A 362 -2.30 0.62 15.61
C GLN A 362 -1.42 0.64 14.35
N GLY A 363 -0.12 0.97 14.52
CA GLY A 363 0.81 1.15 13.42
C GLY A 363 0.70 2.48 12.66
N GLN A 364 -0.30 3.34 12.95
CA GLN A 364 -0.42 4.64 12.30
C GLN A 364 0.72 5.57 12.69
N LEU A 365 1.33 6.25 11.71
CA LEU A 365 2.31 7.31 11.95
C LEU A 365 1.66 8.46 12.72
N ILE A 366 2.25 8.84 13.89
CA ILE A 366 1.72 9.87 14.77
C ILE A 366 2.68 11.04 15.03
N GLY A 367 3.98 10.84 14.76
CA GLY A 367 4.99 11.87 14.98
C GLY A 367 6.39 11.39 14.65
N TYR A 368 7.38 12.15 15.07
CA TYR A 368 8.78 11.91 14.75
C TYR A 368 9.66 12.13 15.98
N VAL A 369 10.68 11.28 16.15
CA VAL A 369 11.68 11.42 17.22
C VAL A 369 12.34 12.78 17.19
N GLY A 370 12.53 13.35 18.36
CA GLY A 370 13.21 14.63 18.54
C GLY A 370 14.12 14.65 19.77
N SER A 371 14.31 15.84 20.29
CA SER A 371 15.05 16.14 21.54
C SER A 371 14.50 17.41 22.19
N THR A 372 13.17 17.60 22.13
CA THR A 372 12.51 18.79 22.70
C THR A 372 12.30 18.64 24.19
N GLY A 373 12.23 19.74 24.94
CA GLY A 373 12.10 19.72 26.40
C GLY A 373 13.40 19.35 27.13
N ALA A 374 13.29 18.64 28.24
CA ALA A 374 14.44 18.23 29.07
C ALA A 374 15.07 16.94 28.54
N SER A 375 15.76 17.03 27.41
CA SER A 375 16.41 15.93 26.71
C SER A 375 17.90 16.21 26.50
N THR A 376 18.75 15.20 26.64
CA THR A 376 20.20 15.28 26.40
C THR A 376 20.62 14.88 24.98
N GLY A 377 19.70 14.34 24.19
CA GLY A 377 19.95 13.91 22.81
C GLY A 377 18.73 13.25 22.19
N PRO A 378 18.76 12.95 20.87
CA PRO A 378 17.61 12.39 20.18
C PRO A 378 17.18 11.04 20.75
N HIS A 379 15.95 10.94 21.24
CA HIS A 379 15.30 9.73 21.72
C HIS A 379 13.78 9.92 21.82
N LEU A 380 13.06 8.84 21.99
CA LEU A 380 11.66 8.84 22.39
C LEU A 380 11.57 8.37 23.84
N ASP A 381 11.03 9.18 24.75
CA ASP A 381 10.54 8.73 26.06
C ASP A 381 9.12 8.20 25.85
N TYR A 382 8.99 6.87 25.90
CA TYR A 382 7.74 6.14 25.70
C TYR A 382 7.18 5.69 27.05
N ARG A 383 5.94 6.06 27.34
CA ARG A 383 5.28 5.79 28.61
C ARG A 383 3.97 5.06 28.42
N VAL A 384 3.66 4.17 29.35
CA VAL A 384 2.39 3.44 29.38
C VAL A 384 1.77 3.51 30.76
N TRP A 385 0.47 3.72 30.79
CA TRP A 385 -0.35 3.66 32.00
C TRP A 385 -1.47 2.63 31.82
N ARG A 386 -1.79 1.89 32.86
CA ARG A 386 -2.97 1.04 32.94
C ARG A 386 -3.82 1.52 34.10
N ASN A 387 -5.08 1.92 33.85
CA ASN A 387 -5.99 2.49 34.85
C ASN A 387 -5.37 3.65 35.64
N GLY A 388 -4.66 4.54 34.95
CA GLY A 388 -4.00 5.71 35.52
C GLY A 388 -2.66 5.46 36.22
N LYS A 389 -2.26 4.20 36.43
CA LYS A 389 -0.97 3.84 37.06
C LYS A 389 0.09 3.60 35.99
N PRO A 390 1.31 4.17 36.11
CA PRO A 390 2.40 3.89 35.18
C PRO A 390 2.86 2.45 35.32
N ILE A 391 3.11 1.81 34.19
CA ILE A 391 3.63 0.44 34.11
C ILE A 391 4.85 0.39 33.20
N ASP A 392 5.72 -0.60 33.40
CA ASP A 392 6.90 -0.82 32.56
C ASP A 392 6.45 -1.24 31.13
N PRO A 393 6.71 -0.42 30.10
CA PRO A 393 6.33 -0.72 28.72
C PRO A 393 6.87 -2.05 28.19
N LEU A 394 8.05 -2.49 28.67
CA LEU A 394 8.69 -3.75 28.24
C LEU A 394 8.09 -5.00 28.89
N LYS A 395 7.27 -4.82 29.93
CA LYS A 395 6.62 -5.91 30.67
C LYS A 395 5.13 -6.05 30.39
N ILE A 396 4.61 -5.32 29.40
CA ILE A 396 3.20 -5.43 29.01
C ILE A 396 2.96 -6.84 28.46
N PRO A 397 2.00 -7.60 29.02
CA PRO A 397 1.62 -8.89 28.46
C PRO A 397 1.22 -8.74 26.99
N GLN A 398 1.75 -9.61 26.14
CA GLN A 398 1.43 -9.62 24.71
C GLN A 398 0.11 -10.38 24.50
N GLU A 399 -0.96 -9.84 25.07
CA GLU A 399 -2.29 -10.43 24.93
C GLU A 399 -2.78 -10.29 23.47
N PRO A 400 -3.49 -11.29 22.93
CA PRO A 400 -4.17 -11.16 21.65
C PRO A 400 -5.09 -9.93 21.67
N GLY A 401 -5.31 -9.34 20.51
CA GLY A 401 -6.33 -8.32 20.35
C GLY A 401 -7.73 -8.89 20.62
N GLU A 402 -8.72 -8.06 20.44
CA GLU A 402 -10.12 -8.41 20.67
C GLU A 402 -10.54 -9.59 19.77
N PRO A 403 -11.08 -10.70 20.32
CA PRO A 403 -11.51 -11.83 19.51
C PRO A 403 -12.77 -11.49 18.72
N ILE A 404 -13.21 -12.40 17.85
CA ILE A 404 -14.49 -12.28 17.16
C ILE A 404 -15.64 -12.17 18.16
N HIS A 405 -16.43 -11.13 18.03
CA HIS A 405 -17.59 -10.90 18.89
C HIS A 405 -18.63 -12.00 18.74
N LYS A 406 -19.35 -12.33 19.81
CA LYS A 406 -20.39 -13.38 19.79
C LYS A 406 -21.42 -13.15 18.68
N ALA A 407 -21.82 -11.90 18.45
CA ALA A 407 -22.77 -11.54 17.39
C ALA A 407 -22.25 -11.83 15.96
N ASN A 408 -20.95 -11.85 15.76
CA ASN A 408 -20.32 -12.09 14.46
C ASN A 408 -19.85 -13.55 14.29
N ARG A 409 -19.98 -14.38 15.32
CA ARG A 409 -19.36 -15.70 15.38
C ARG A 409 -19.78 -16.61 14.23
N ALA A 410 -21.09 -16.73 13.98
CA ALA A 410 -21.60 -17.59 12.92
C ALA A 410 -21.14 -17.13 11.52
N ALA A 411 -21.17 -15.81 11.27
CA ALA A 411 -20.70 -15.24 10.00
C ALA A 411 -19.19 -15.47 9.82
N TYR A 412 -18.41 -15.31 10.89
CA TYR A 412 -16.99 -15.59 10.87
C TYR A 412 -16.68 -17.08 10.56
N GLU A 413 -17.37 -18.00 11.24
CA GLU A 413 -17.19 -19.44 11.04
C GLU A 413 -17.49 -19.85 9.60
N TYR A 414 -18.52 -19.30 9.01
CA TYR A 414 -18.83 -19.53 7.59
C TYR A 414 -17.68 -19.07 6.66
N VAL A 415 -17.12 -17.88 6.89
CA VAL A 415 -15.98 -17.35 6.13
C VAL A 415 -14.73 -18.16 6.37
N ARG A 416 -14.45 -18.50 7.64
CA ARG A 416 -13.31 -19.31 8.06
C ARG A 416 -13.28 -20.65 7.34
N ASP A 417 -14.39 -21.39 7.39
CA ASP A 417 -14.44 -22.76 6.87
C ASP A 417 -14.20 -22.80 5.35
N ARG A 418 -14.72 -21.81 4.64
CA ARG A 418 -14.45 -21.68 3.19
C ARG A 418 -13.01 -21.32 2.87
N ILE A 419 -12.44 -20.36 3.60
CA ILE A 419 -11.05 -19.95 3.38
C ILE A 419 -10.09 -21.07 3.75
N MET A 420 -10.31 -21.78 4.86
CA MET A 420 -9.49 -22.90 5.27
C MET A 420 -9.56 -24.04 4.24
N ALA A 421 -10.76 -24.42 3.80
CA ALA A 421 -10.93 -25.43 2.77
C ALA A 421 -10.18 -25.09 1.47
N GLU A 422 -10.22 -23.81 1.05
CA GLU A 422 -9.46 -23.37 -0.12
C GLU A 422 -7.96 -23.40 0.13
N LEU A 423 -7.48 -22.94 1.29
CA LEU A 423 -6.05 -22.99 1.66
C LEU A 423 -5.52 -24.43 1.71
N ASP A 424 -6.33 -25.36 2.19
CA ASP A 424 -5.98 -26.77 2.35
C ASP A 424 -6.12 -27.58 1.03
N GLY A 425 -6.72 -26.98 0.00
CA GLY A 425 -6.87 -27.61 -1.31
C GLY A 425 -8.10 -28.51 -1.46
N GLU A 426 -9.07 -28.37 -0.56
CA GLU A 426 -10.28 -29.19 -0.51
C GLU A 426 -11.42 -28.67 -1.39
N VAL A 427 -11.28 -27.46 -1.98
CA VAL A 427 -12.33 -26.78 -2.76
C VAL A 427 -12.17 -27.01 -4.25
N LYS A 428 -13.24 -27.43 -4.93
CA LYS A 428 -13.30 -27.50 -6.40
C LYS A 428 -13.30 -26.07 -7.00
N GLU A 429 -12.77 -25.95 -8.24
CA GLU A 429 -12.61 -24.66 -8.95
C GLU A 429 -13.92 -23.85 -9.02
N GLU A 430 -15.07 -24.53 -9.06
CA GLU A 430 -16.41 -23.94 -9.21
C GLU A 430 -16.91 -23.24 -7.93
N ASP A 431 -16.40 -23.60 -6.75
CA ASP A 431 -16.84 -23.09 -5.44
C ASP A 431 -15.92 -21.97 -4.90
N LYS A 432 -14.96 -21.54 -5.71
CA LYS A 432 -14.03 -20.48 -5.28
C LYS A 432 -14.75 -19.17 -4.96
N ILE A 433 -14.34 -18.59 -3.89
CA ILE A 433 -14.74 -17.41 -3.11
C ILE A 433 -15.38 -16.20 -3.87
N LYS A 434 -16.01 -16.37 -5.03
CA LYS A 434 -16.68 -15.24 -5.73
C LYS A 434 -17.81 -14.58 -4.89
N GLN A 435 -18.37 -15.29 -3.90
CA GLN A 435 -19.49 -14.82 -3.07
C GLN A 435 -19.08 -14.23 -1.71
N LEU A 436 -17.82 -14.33 -1.29
CA LEU A 436 -17.39 -13.79 0.01
C LEU A 436 -17.21 -12.27 0.03
N ASP A 437 -17.12 -11.62 -1.14
CA ASP A 437 -16.94 -10.17 -1.23
C ASP A 437 -18.01 -9.39 -0.46
N SER A 438 -19.26 -9.82 -0.52
CA SER A 438 -20.36 -9.15 0.19
C SER A 438 -20.28 -9.34 1.70
N ILE A 439 -19.86 -10.51 2.19
CA ILE A 439 -19.81 -10.83 3.63
C ILE A 439 -18.57 -10.21 4.29
N VAL A 440 -17.43 -10.25 3.61
CA VAL A 440 -16.19 -9.67 4.12
C VAL A 440 -16.19 -8.15 3.98
N LEU A 441 -16.93 -7.58 3.01
CA LEU A 441 -16.89 -6.17 2.64
C LEU A 441 -18.04 -5.34 3.19
N THR A 442 -19.21 -5.94 3.49
CA THR A 442 -20.36 -5.20 3.97
C THR A 442 -20.20 -4.84 5.44
N PRO A 443 -20.46 -3.59 5.87
CA PRO A 443 -20.62 -3.28 7.29
C PRO A 443 -21.79 -4.10 7.83
N SER A 444 -21.63 -4.76 8.98
CA SER A 444 -22.74 -5.43 9.65
C SER A 444 -23.80 -4.38 9.95
N LYS A 445 -24.81 -4.32 9.14
CA LYS A 445 -26.13 -3.84 9.62
C LYS A 445 -26.61 -4.94 10.57
N THR A 446 -26.95 -4.53 11.77
CA THR A 446 -27.55 -5.31 12.86
C THR A 446 -28.04 -6.72 12.48
N ALA A 447 -27.68 -7.69 13.29
CA ALA A 447 -27.89 -9.13 13.12
C ALA A 447 -29.29 -9.64 12.76
N ASP A 448 -30.28 -8.75 12.52
CA ASP A 448 -31.65 -9.10 12.26
C ASP A 448 -32.03 -9.24 10.76
N SER A 449 -31.10 -9.11 9.83
CA SER A 449 -31.40 -9.19 8.39
C SER A 449 -30.71 -10.27 7.60
N LEU A 450 -29.98 -11.21 8.23
CA LEU A 450 -29.44 -12.40 7.57
C LEU A 450 -30.40 -13.61 7.78
N VAL A 451 -31.63 -13.48 7.35
CA VAL A 451 -32.46 -14.63 7.04
C VAL A 451 -32.02 -15.13 5.66
N PHE A 452 -31.28 -16.22 5.66
CA PHE A 452 -30.94 -16.94 4.44
C PHE A 452 -32.20 -17.37 3.72
N SER A 453 -32.53 -16.75 2.60
CA SER A 453 -33.44 -17.33 1.64
C SER A 453 -32.75 -18.58 1.04
N SER A 454 -33.03 -19.71 1.66
CA SER A 454 -32.79 -21.01 1.06
C SER A 454 -33.86 -21.23 -0.02
N LYS A 455 -33.63 -20.76 -1.24
CA LYS A 455 -34.34 -21.27 -2.43
C LYS A 455 -33.42 -21.21 -3.65
N LEU A 456 -33.06 -22.44 -4.10
CA LEU A 456 -32.60 -22.89 -5.41
C LEU A 456 -31.24 -22.40 -5.89
#